data_5fb66854bb298829b9e12e1282557a7a
#
_entry.id   5fb66854bb298829b9e12e1282557a7a
#
_cell.length_a   1.000
_cell.length_b   1.000
_cell.length_c   1.000
_cell.angle_alpha   90.00
_cell.angle_beta   90.00
_cell.angle_gamma   90.00
#
_symmetry.space_group_name_H-M   'P 1'
#
loop_
_entity.id
_entity.type
_entity.pdbx_description
1 polymer ?
#
loop_
_entity_poly.entity_id
_entity_poly.type
_entity_poly.pdbx_seq_one_letter_code
_entity_poly.pdbx_strand_id
1 'polypeptide(L)'
;LVYMGPYSFYLHCVYSETLFMMLIAVFFYYLKKEKGNINNYWISAAAAMLASCTRIVGVILVFPLVLQMYLDLYEGRITFGKLGSFIVHMFKNPVKILQVFLCPAGIFVNMMHLYYVTGDAWAFRNVQAAWREDGAGWIGNMIWDFFNNIYAERYWIPLVMILAIIVYVYMLKCRYYSEVLFAVITLIIPFTGGVMSMCRFIAGSYVVYIGLYDYFADKKDLKWLG
;
A
#
# COMPACT_ATOMS: atom_id res chain seq x y z
N LEU A 1 17.57 4.63 6.62
CA LEU A 1 16.50 4.06 7.49
C LEU A 1 15.95 2.77 6.91
N VAL A 2 15.51 2.74 5.64
CA VAL A 2 14.89 1.55 5.01
C VAL A 2 15.82 0.32 5.07
N TYR A 3 17.09 0.48 4.71
CA TYR A 3 18.08 -0.61 4.69
C TYR A 3 18.66 -0.97 6.07
N MET A 4 18.40 -0.17 7.09
CA MET A 4 18.86 -0.40 8.47
C MET A 4 17.75 -0.86 9.41
N GLY A 5 16.54 -1.01 8.91
CA GLY A 5 15.40 -1.47 9.70
C GLY A 5 15.46 -2.96 10.02
N PRO A 6 14.76 -3.44 11.06
CA PRO A 6 14.81 -4.82 11.52
C PRO A 6 14.31 -5.85 10.49
N TYR A 7 13.60 -5.40 9.46
CA TYR A 7 13.11 -6.24 8.36
C TYR A 7 13.83 -6.00 7.04
N SER A 8 14.96 -5.26 7.05
CA SER A 8 15.73 -4.94 5.85
C SER A 8 16.25 -6.19 5.12
N PHE A 9 16.43 -7.31 5.82
CA PHE A 9 16.89 -8.54 5.19
C PHE A 9 15.95 -9.02 4.06
N TYR A 10 14.64 -8.78 4.15
CA TYR A 10 13.69 -9.07 3.06
C TYR A 10 13.95 -8.27 1.79
N LEU A 11 14.63 -7.12 1.92
CA LEU A 11 15.03 -6.30 0.78
C LEU A 11 16.30 -6.81 0.09
N HIS A 12 17.10 -7.61 0.79
CA HIS A 12 18.34 -8.20 0.28
C HIS A 12 18.18 -9.65 -0.20
N CYS A 13 17.08 -10.30 0.15
CA CYS A 13 16.74 -11.63 -0.34
C CYS A 13 16.11 -11.56 -1.74
N VAL A 14 16.03 -12.69 -2.43
CA VAL A 14 15.38 -12.84 -3.75
C VAL A 14 13.85 -12.82 -3.56
N TYR A 15 13.34 -11.76 -2.94
CA TYR A 15 11.92 -11.49 -2.77
C TYR A 15 11.49 -10.31 -3.65
N SER A 16 10.22 -10.28 -4.02
CA SER A 16 9.64 -9.19 -4.83
C SER A 16 9.45 -7.87 -4.07
N GLU A 17 9.76 -7.82 -2.76
CA GLU A 17 9.54 -6.66 -1.91
C GLU A 17 10.31 -5.43 -2.37
N THR A 18 11.57 -5.59 -2.73
CA THR A 18 12.43 -4.45 -3.15
C THR A 18 11.91 -3.79 -4.41
N LEU A 19 11.57 -4.60 -5.44
CA LEU A 19 11.01 -4.09 -6.68
C LEU A 19 9.64 -3.45 -6.43
N PHE A 20 8.80 -4.08 -5.62
CA PHE A 20 7.49 -3.58 -5.24
C PHE A 20 7.60 -2.23 -4.51
N MET A 21 8.50 -2.12 -3.52
CA MET A 21 8.75 -0.88 -2.78
C MET A 21 9.25 0.24 -3.69
N MET A 22 10.17 -0.06 -4.62
CA MET A 22 10.65 0.91 -5.61
C MET A 22 9.49 1.43 -6.48
N LEU A 23 8.64 0.53 -6.97
CA LEU A 23 7.50 0.91 -7.80
C LEU A 23 6.46 1.74 -7.03
N ILE A 24 6.21 1.44 -5.76
CA ILE A 24 5.37 2.27 -4.88
C ILE A 24 5.99 3.65 -4.68
N ALA A 25 7.31 3.75 -4.47
CA ALA A 25 7.99 5.02 -4.31
C ALA A 25 7.87 5.88 -5.59
N VAL A 26 8.08 5.29 -6.77
CA VAL A 26 7.87 5.94 -8.07
C VAL A 26 6.41 6.40 -8.21
N PHE A 27 5.46 5.52 -7.87
CA PHE A 27 4.03 5.84 -7.91
C PHE A 27 3.70 7.11 -7.11
N PHE A 28 4.04 7.14 -5.82
CA PHE A 28 3.71 8.28 -4.96
C PHE A 28 4.50 9.54 -5.31
N TYR A 29 5.76 9.40 -5.75
CA TYR A 29 6.56 10.54 -6.20
C TYR A 29 5.88 11.27 -7.37
N TYR A 30 5.52 10.55 -8.43
CA TYR A 30 4.87 11.16 -9.58
C TYR A 30 3.43 11.59 -9.28
N LEU A 31 2.72 10.85 -8.44
CA LEU A 31 1.36 11.19 -8.04
C LEU A 31 1.26 12.57 -7.39
N LYS A 32 2.32 13.00 -6.68
CA LYS A 32 2.37 14.26 -5.94
C LYS A 32 3.24 15.35 -6.55
N LYS A 33 4.02 15.02 -7.56
CA LYS A 33 4.99 15.95 -8.15
C LYS A 33 4.35 17.26 -8.63
N GLU A 34 3.22 17.16 -9.32
CA GLU A 34 2.49 18.33 -9.83
C GLU A 34 0.99 18.04 -9.79
N LYS A 35 0.23 18.93 -9.17
CA LYS A 35 -1.22 18.78 -9.05
C LYS A 35 -1.90 18.68 -10.41
N GLY A 36 -2.68 17.63 -10.61
CA GLY A 36 -3.53 17.47 -11.78
C GLY A 36 -2.79 17.23 -13.10
N ASN A 37 -1.45 17.04 -13.08
CA ASN A 37 -0.69 16.80 -14.29
C ASN A 37 -1.00 15.40 -14.84
N ILE A 38 -1.55 15.37 -16.05
CA ILE A 38 -2.00 14.15 -16.71
C ILE A 38 -0.85 13.17 -17.00
N ASN A 39 0.35 13.66 -17.30
CA ASN A 39 1.51 12.83 -17.55
C ASN A 39 1.99 12.15 -16.28
N ASN A 40 1.93 12.84 -15.15
CA ASN A 40 2.29 12.28 -13.85
C ASN A 40 1.32 11.16 -13.44
N TYR A 41 0.03 11.30 -13.74
CA TYR A 41 -0.95 10.21 -13.53
C TYR A 41 -0.67 8.99 -14.42
N TRP A 42 -0.21 9.17 -15.67
CA TRP A 42 0.19 8.06 -16.52
C TRP A 42 1.38 7.29 -15.96
N ILE A 43 2.43 8.01 -15.49
CA ILE A 43 3.61 7.40 -14.89
C ILE A 43 3.23 6.66 -13.60
N SER A 44 2.39 7.28 -12.76
CA SER A 44 1.88 6.64 -11.55
C SER A 44 1.05 5.39 -11.88
N ALA A 45 0.13 5.45 -12.84
CA ALA A 45 -0.67 4.32 -13.24
C ALA A 45 0.17 3.17 -13.83
N ALA A 46 1.20 3.49 -14.62
CA ALA A 46 2.15 2.50 -15.13
C ALA A 46 2.97 1.86 -14.00
N ALA A 47 3.45 2.65 -13.03
CA ALA A 47 4.13 2.12 -11.85
C ALA A 47 3.21 1.20 -11.03
N ALA A 48 1.93 1.57 -10.85
CA ALA A 48 0.93 0.73 -10.18
C ALA A 48 0.63 -0.56 -10.96
N MET A 49 0.55 -0.51 -12.28
CA MET A 49 0.42 -1.70 -13.13
C MET A 49 1.60 -2.65 -12.94
N LEU A 50 2.84 -2.15 -12.99
CA LEU A 50 4.03 -2.96 -12.75
C LEU A 50 4.06 -3.51 -11.32
N ALA A 51 3.67 -2.72 -10.31
CA ALA A 51 3.56 -3.17 -8.93
C ALA A 51 2.52 -4.31 -8.81
N SER A 52 1.38 -4.23 -9.50
CA SER A 52 0.38 -5.30 -9.50
C SER A 52 0.81 -6.56 -10.26
N CYS A 53 1.76 -6.45 -11.22
CA CYS A 53 2.43 -7.61 -11.81
C CYS A 53 3.34 -8.33 -10.81
N THR A 54 4.00 -7.58 -9.90
CA THR A 54 4.92 -8.17 -8.92
C THR A 54 4.20 -8.76 -7.73
N ARG A 55 3.14 -8.11 -7.27
CA ARG A 55 2.34 -8.51 -6.09
C ARG A 55 0.89 -8.09 -6.27
N ILE A 56 -0.04 -8.99 -5.95
CA ILE A 56 -1.49 -8.72 -6.03
C ILE A 56 -1.88 -7.46 -5.25
N VAL A 57 -1.22 -7.21 -4.12
CA VAL A 57 -1.43 -6.02 -3.28
C VAL A 57 -1.20 -4.72 -4.06
N GLY A 58 -0.44 -4.74 -5.16
CA GLY A 58 -0.26 -3.59 -6.05
C GLY A 58 -1.55 -3.05 -6.66
N VAL A 59 -2.57 -3.90 -6.81
CA VAL A 59 -3.91 -3.46 -7.28
C VAL A 59 -4.52 -2.38 -6.38
N ILE A 60 -4.19 -2.40 -5.08
CA ILE A 60 -4.68 -1.43 -4.09
C ILE A 60 -4.26 0.01 -4.45
N LEU A 61 -3.19 0.20 -5.22
CA LEU A 61 -2.74 1.53 -5.66
C LEU A 61 -3.78 2.28 -6.50
N VAL A 62 -4.81 1.61 -6.99
CA VAL A 62 -5.96 2.26 -7.63
C VAL A 62 -6.68 3.23 -6.67
N PHE A 63 -6.81 2.87 -5.39
CA PHE A 63 -7.50 3.72 -4.41
C PHE A 63 -6.78 5.03 -4.13
N PRO A 64 -5.46 5.05 -3.81
CA PRO A 64 -4.73 6.31 -3.65
C PRO A 64 -4.67 7.13 -4.95
N LEU A 65 -4.63 6.50 -6.15
CA LEU A 65 -4.70 7.23 -7.41
C LEU A 65 -6.01 7.99 -7.55
N VAL A 66 -7.14 7.31 -7.35
CA VAL A 66 -8.49 7.91 -7.41
C VAL A 66 -8.66 8.99 -6.34
N LEU A 67 -8.20 8.72 -5.12
CA LEU A 67 -8.25 9.71 -4.03
C LEU A 67 -7.44 10.95 -4.37
N GLN A 68 -6.23 10.80 -4.92
CA GLN A 68 -5.41 11.95 -5.31
C GLN A 68 -6.05 12.76 -6.44
N MET A 69 -6.62 12.10 -7.45
CA MET A 69 -7.39 12.77 -8.51
C MET A 69 -8.58 13.56 -7.94
N TYR A 70 -9.23 13.04 -6.90
CA TYR A 70 -10.29 13.73 -6.18
C TYR A 70 -9.74 14.97 -5.44
N LEU A 71 -8.65 14.79 -4.67
CA LEU A 71 -8.03 15.86 -3.88
C LEU A 71 -7.52 17.00 -4.78
N ASP A 72 -6.96 16.66 -5.93
CA ASP A 72 -6.45 17.64 -6.89
C ASP A 72 -7.58 18.46 -7.52
N LEU A 73 -8.75 17.83 -7.75
CA LEU A 73 -9.93 18.50 -8.29
C LEU A 73 -10.57 19.45 -7.26
N TYR A 74 -10.53 19.10 -5.97
CA TYR A 74 -11.19 19.84 -4.89
C TYR A 74 -10.22 20.51 -3.90
N GLU A 75 -9.01 20.86 -4.37
CA GLU A 75 -8.01 21.63 -3.62
C GLU A 75 -7.64 21.01 -2.26
N GLY A 76 -7.57 19.69 -2.20
CA GLY A 76 -7.20 18.95 -1.00
C GLY A 76 -8.30 18.83 0.06
N ARG A 77 -9.55 19.21 -0.27
CA ARG A 77 -10.69 19.12 0.65
C ARG A 77 -11.50 17.84 0.40
N ILE A 78 -11.64 17.03 1.45
CA ILE A 78 -12.52 15.86 1.40
C ILE A 78 -13.94 16.30 1.77
N THR A 79 -14.85 16.30 0.78
CA THR A 79 -16.26 16.66 0.97
C THR A 79 -17.13 15.56 0.36
N PHE A 80 -17.79 14.77 1.19
CA PHE A 80 -18.61 13.63 0.73
C PHE A 80 -19.72 14.06 -0.23
N GLY A 81 -20.30 15.25 -0.06
CA GLY A 81 -21.34 15.76 -0.96
C GLY A 81 -20.88 16.02 -2.40
N LYS A 82 -19.57 16.07 -2.66
CA LYS A 82 -19.00 16.25 -4.00
C LYS A 82 -18.65 14.93 -4.71
N LEU A 83 -18.86 13.78 -4.06
CA LEU A 83 -18.50 12.48 -4.62
C LEU A 83 -19.26 12.19 -5.92
N GLY A 84 -20.57 12.50 -5.98
CA GLY A 84 -21.36 12.33 -7.19
C GLY A 84 -20.84 13.18 -8.36
N SER A 85 -20.49 14.46 -8.09
CA SER A 85 -19.91 15.36 -9.10
C SER A 85 -18.54 14.86 -9.57
N PHE A 86 -17.74 14.28 -8.68
CA PHE A 86 -16.45 13.66 -9.04
C PHE A 86 -16.64 12.47 -9.97
N ILE A 87 -17.58 11.57 -9.67
CA ILE A 87 -17.90 10.42 -10.52
C ILE A 87 -18.30 10.89 -11.93
N VAL A 88 -19.20 11.87 -12.02
CA VAL A 88 -19.60 12.46 -13.32
C VAL A 88 -18.38 13.08 -14.04
N HIS A 89 -17.50 13.77 -13.29
CA HIS A 89 -16.27 14.33 -13.87
C HIS A 89 -15.35 13.25 -14.41
N MET A 90 -15.19 12.12 -13.72
CA MET A 90 -14.41 10.97 -14.18
C MET A 90 -14.98 10.41 -15.49
N PHE A 91 -16.28 10.18 -15.57
CA PHE A 91 -16.93 9.67 -16.79
C PHE A 91 -16.84 10.63 -17.99
N LYS A 92 -16.78 11.94 -17.77
CA LYS A 92 -16.53 12.93 -18.83
C LYS A 92 -15.08 12.96 -19.31
N ASN A 93 -14.14 12.35 -18.58
CA ASN A 93 -12.72 12.33 -18.91
C ASN A 93 -12.23 10.88 -19.12
N PRO A 94 -12.39 10.32 -20.32
CA PRO A 94 -12.05 8.91 -20.60
C PRO A 94 -10.57 8.59 -20.33
N VAL A 95 -9.69 9.57 -20.46
CA VAL A 95 -8.25 9.42 -20.15
C VAL A 95 -8.03 9.08 -18.69
N LYS A 96 -8.73 9.74 -17.76
CA LYS A 96 -8.63 9.44 -16.33
C LYS A 96 -9.15 8.06 -15.99
N ILE A 97 -10.23 7.65 -16.65
CA ILE A 97 -10.77 6.29 -16.51
C ILE A 97 -9.73 5.26 -16.96
N LEU A 98 -9.10 5.48 -18.11
CA LEU A 98 -8.08 4.59 -18.63
C LEU A 98 -6.87 4.47 -17.69
N GLN A 99 -6.43 5.58 -17.09
CA GLN A 99 -5.37 5.58 -16.06
C GLN A 99 -5.75 4.75 -14.83
N VAL A 100 -7.00 4.85 -14.37
CA VAL A 100 -7.50 4.05 -13.23
C VAL A 100 -7.54 2.56 -13.59
N PHE A 101 -8.01 2.19 -14.78
CA PHE A 101 -8.05 0.79 -15.23
C PHE A 101 -6.67 0.20 -15.52
N LEU A 102 -5.67 1.02 -15.81
CA LEU A 102 -4.30 0.57 -16.01
C LEU A 102 -3.70 -0.03 -14.72
N CYS A 103 -4.03 0.51 -13.56
CA CYS A 103 -3.50 0.01 -12.28
C CYS A 103 -3.75 -1.49 -12.06
N PRO A 104 -4.99 -2.00 -12.15
CA PRO A 104 -5.26 -3.42 -11.97
C PRO A 104 -4.86 -4.28 -13.20
N ALA A 105 -4.54 -3.69 -14.35
CA ALA A 105 -4.18 -4.45 -15.56
C ALA A 105 -2.99 -5.39 -15.34
N GLY A 106 -2.07 -5.04 -14.42
CA GLY A 106 -0.93 -5.89 -14.10
C GLY A 106 -1.29 -7.26 -13.51
N ILE A 107 -2.41 -7.37 -12.79
CA ILE A 107 -2.85 -8.68 -12.28
C ILE A 107 -3.27 -9.61 -13.42
N PHE A 108 -3.88 -9.07 -14.48
CA PHE A 108 -4.25 -9.87 -15.64
C PHE A 108 -3.01 -10.40 -16.36
N VAL A 109 -1.96 -9.58 -16.48
CA VAL A 109 -0.67 -10.01 -17.04
C VAL A 109 -0.07 -11.16 -16.19
N ASN A 110 -0.11 -11.04 -14.87
CA ASN A 110 0.35 -12.08 -13.97
C ASN A 110 -0.50 -13.35 -14.10
N MET A 111 -1.83 -13.23 -14.15
CA MET A 111 -2.74 -14.36 -14.35
C MET A 111 -2.52 -15.07 -15.71
N MET A 112 -2.27 -14.32 -16.77
CA MET A 112 -1.94 -14.90 -18.08
C MET A 112 -0.62 -15.66 -18.04
N HIS A 113 0.40 -15.09 -17.38
CA HIS A 113 1.69 -15.77 -17.18
C HIS A 113 1.53 -17.07 -16.39
N LEU A 114 0.80 -17.03 -15.27
CA LEU A 114 0.53 -18.22 -14.45
C LEU A 114 -0.24 -19.28 -15.23
N TYR A 115 -1.26 -18.87 -15.98
CA TYR A 115 -1.99 -19.81 -16.83
C TYR A 115 -1.08 -20.49 -17.85
N TYR A 116 -0.18 -19.74 -18.48
CA TYR A 116 0.77 -20.30 -19.45
C TYR A 116 1.76 -21.30 -18.80
N VAL A 117 2.24 -21.02 -17.58
CA VAL A 117 3.25 -21.85 -16.90
C VAL A 117 2.64 -23.04 -16.17
N THR A 118 1.49 -22.85 -15.51
CA THR A 118 0.90 -23.85 -14.59
C THR A 118 -0.43 -24.43 -15.07
N GLY A 119 -1.03 -23.87 -16.13
CA GLY A 119 -2.38 -24.20 -16.57
C GLY A 119 -3.50 -23.62 -15.69
N ASP A 120 -3.15 -22.90 -14.62
CA ASP A 120 -4.10 -22.30 -13.66
C ASP A 120 -3.83 -20.80 -13.47
N ALA A 121 -4.74 -19.96 -13.96
CA ALA A 121 -4.67 -18.50 -13.79
C ALA A 121 -4.81 -18.07 -12.33
N TRP A 122 -5.38 -18.90 -11.48
CA TRP A 122 -5.62 -18.64 -10.06
C TRP A 122 -4.60 -19.33 -9.14
N ALA A 123 -3.51 -19.88 -9.69
CA ALA A 123 -2.48 -20.59 -8.93
C ALA A 123 -1.98 -19.80 -7.71
N PHE A 124 -1.85 -18.46 -7.83
CA PHE A 124 -1.46 -17.61 -6.72
C PHE A 124 -2.44 -17.64 -5.52
N ARG A 125 -3.74 -17.81 -5.80
CA ARG A 125 -4.78 -17.94 -4.75
C ARG A 125 -4.79 -19.33 -4.16
N ASN A 126 -4.68 -20.35 -4.99
CA ASN A 126 -4.72 -21.75 -4.58
C ASN A 126 -3.51 -22.08 -3.68
N VAL A 127 -2.31 -21.56 -4.00
CA VAL A 127 -1.13 -21.68 -3.16
C VAL A 127 -1.32 -20.97 -1.81
N GLN A 128 -1.98 -19.82 -1.77
CA GLN A 128 -2.25 -19.12 -0.48
C GLN A 128 -3.18 -19.92 0.43
N ALA A 129 -4.11 -20.69 -0.12
CA ALA A 129 -5.01 -21.54 0.67
C ALA A 129 -4.23 -22.62 1.46
N ALA A 130 -3.09 -23.11 0.91
CA ALA A 130 -2.23 -24.08 1.58
C ALA A 130 -1.46 -23.52 2.79
N TRP A 131 -1.35 -22.18 2.90
CA TRP A 131 -0.62 -21.50 3.99
C TRP A 131 -1.55 -20.84 5.02
N ARG A 132 -2.85 -20.81 4.75
CA ARG A 132 -3.85 -20.27 5.67
C ARG A 132 -4.40 -21.41 6.50
N GLU A 133 -4.28 -21.28 7.82
CA GLU A 133 -4.98 -22.15 8.74
C GLU A 133 -6.48 -21.96 8.59
N ASP A 134 -7.23 -23.06 8.53
CA ASP A 134 -8.67 -23.05 8.49
C ASP A 134 -9.22 -22.32 9.73
N GLY A 135 -9.94 -21.23 9.50
CA GLY A 135 -10.51 -20.40 10.57
C GLY A 135 -9.94 -18.98 10.66
N ALA A 136 -8.85 -18.66 9.97
CA ALA A 136 -8.33 -17.29 9.90
C ALA A 136 -9.17 -16.41 8.97
N GLY A 137 -10.30 -15.92 9.45
CA GLY A 137 -11.16 -15.11 8.59
C GLY A 137 -12.09 -14.18 9.33
N TRP A 138 -12.20 -14.33 10.63
CA TRP A 138 -13.11 -13.51 11.42
C TRP A 138 -12.36 -12.46 12.24
N ILE A 139 -12.88 -11.24 12.27
CA ILE A 139 -12.30 -10.11 13.04
C ILE A 139 -12.04 -10.47 14.50
N GLY A 140 -12.89 -11.33 15.11
CA GLY A 140 -12.70 -11.83 16.46
C GLY A 140 -11.42 -12.65 16.65
N ASN A 141 -11.09 -13.51 15.69
CA ASN A 141 -9.86 -14.32 15.75
C ASN A 141 -8.62 -13.43 15.58
N MET A 142 -8.69 -12.37 14.78
CA MET A 142 -7.59 -11.42 14.59
C MET A 142 -7.31 -10.62 15.86
N ILE A 143 -8.34 -10.17 16.56
CA ILE A 143 -8.21 -9.49 17.85
C ILE A 143 -7.63 -10.46 18.88
N TRP A 144 -8.10 -11.70 18.88
CA TRP A 144 -7.57 -12.75 19.74
C TRP A 144 -6.10 -13.03 19.46
N ASP A 145 -5.70 -13.19 18.21
CA ASP A 145 -4.31 -13.36 17.80
C ASP A 145 -3.43 -12.18 18.18
N PHE A 146 -3.94 -10.96 18.07
CA PHE A 146 -3.22 -9.76 18.48
C PHE A 146 -2.87 -9.83 19.97
N PHE A 147 -3.84 -10.16 20.82
CA PHE A 147 -3.61 -10.28 22.26
C PHE A 147 -2.78 -11.52 22.63
N ASN A 148 -3.01 -12.66 21.98
CA ASN A 148 -2.21 -13.86 22.19
C ASN A 148 -0.73 -13.66 21.90
N ASN A 149 -0.36 -12.86 20.90
CA ASN A 149 1.04 -12.56 20.64
C ASN A 149 1.71 -11.76 21.77
N ILE A 150 0.95 -11.04 22.58
CA ILE A 150 1.47 -10.37 23.80
C ILE A 150 1.85 -11.45 24.82
N TYR A 151 1.01 -12.47 25.03
CA TYR A 151 1.27 -13.56 25.99
C TYR A 151 2.32 -14.55 25.51
N ALA A 152 2.46 -14.75 24.18
CA ALA A 152 3.41 -15.70 23.57
C ALA A 152 4.83 -15.14 23.41
N GLU A 153 5.23 -14.15 24.21
CA GLU A 153 6.54 -13.47 24.17
C GLU A 153 6.87 -12.83 22.80
N ARG A 154 5.86 -12.62 21.97
CA ARG A 154 5.96 -11.95 20.66
C ARG A 154 5.41 -10.51 20.70
N TYR A 155 5.52 -9.85 21.84
CA TYR A 155 5.01 -8.50 22.11
C TYR A 155 5.54 -7.43 21.14
N TRP A 156 6.64 -7.71 20.44
CA TRP A 156 7.18 -6.81 19.43
C TRP A 156 6.26 -6.66 18.20
N ILE A 157 5.41 -7.66 17.87
CA ILE A 157 4.44 -7.56 16.76
C ILE A 157 3.37 -6.50 17.05
N PRO A 158 2.59 -6.60 18.14
CA PRO A 158 1.66 -5.56 18.54
C PRO A 158 2.30 -4.18 18.71
N LEU A 159 3.54 -4.13 19.24
CA LEU A 159 4.27 -2.88 19.41
C LEU A 159 4.52 -2.19 18.06
N VAL A 160 5.02 -2.89 17.07
CA VAL A 160 5.26 -2.35 15.72
C VAL A 160 3.95 -1.90 15.08
N MET A 161 2.85 -2.64 15.26
CA MET A 161 1.52 -2.25 14.76
C MET A 161 1.04 -0.95 15.39
N ILE A 162 1.17 -0.80 16.72
CA ILE A 162 0.80 0.43 17.43
C ILE A 162 1.66 1.61 16.96
N LEU A 163 2.97 1.43 16.83
CA LEU A 163 3.87 2.45 16.30
C LEU A 163 3.49 2.88 14.89
N ALA A 164 3.16 1.93 14.01
CA ALA A 164 2.69 2.24 12.67
C ALA A 164 1.39 3.06 12.68
N ILE A 165 0.43 2.71 13.55
CA ILE A 165 -0.82 3.47 13.71
C ILE A 165 -0.53 4.90 14.16
N ILE A 166 0.38 5.11 15.12
CA ILE A 166 0.78 6.45 15.59
C ILE A 166 1.35 7.27 14.42
N VAL A 167 2.23 6.67 13.62
CA VAL A 167 2.82 7.32 12.43
C VAL A 167 1.74 7.67 11.40
N TYR A 168 0.79 6.76 11.14
CA TYR A 168 -0.29 7.03 10.19
C TYR A 168 -1.24 8.14 10.67
N VAL A 169 -1.53 8.20 11.97
CA VAL A 169 -2.31 9.31 12.55
C VAL A 169 -1.57 10.64 12.40
N TYR A 170 -0.25 10.66 12.61
CA TYR A 170 0.58 11.83 12.33
C TYR A 170 0.52 12.24 10.85
N MET A 171 0.69 11.28 9.93
CA MET A 171 0.63 11.53 8.48
C MET A 171 -0.74 12.06 8.03
N LEU A 172 -1.85 11.62 8.64
CA LEU A 172 -3.18 12.18 8.38
C LEU A 172 -3.26 13.67 8.74
N LYS A 173 -2.64 14.08 9.87
CA LYS A 173 -2.54 15.51 10.24
C LYS A 173 -1.70 16.31 9.24
N CYS A 174 -0.66 15.69 8.67
CA CYS A 174 0.18 16.27 7.62
C CYS A 174 -0.43 16.17 6.21
N ARG A 175 -1.67 15.69 6.07
CA ARG A 175 -2.44 15.56 4.81
C ARG A 175 -1.88 14.55 3.80
N TYR A 176 -1.16 13.51 4.27
CA TYR A 176 -0.73 12.38 3.45
C TYR A 176 -1.85 11.34 3.26
N TYR A 177 -3.03 11.79 2.81
CA TYR A 177 -4.24 10.95 2.75
C TYR A 177 -4.08 9.74 1.83
N SER A 178 -3.44 9.91 0.67
CA SER A 178 -3.27 8.85 -0.33
C SER A 178 -2.35 7.75 0.16
N GLU A 179 -1.24 8.10 0.82
CA GLU A 179 -0.28 7.17 1.40
C GLU A 179 -0.89 6.38 2.56
N VAL A 180 -1.58 7.08 3.46
CA VAL A 180 -2.22 6.42 4.60
C VAL A 180 -3.34 5.50 4.13
N LEU A 181 -4.14 5.90 3.13
CA LEU A 181 -5.16 5.03 2.55
C LEU A 181 -4.54 3.74 2.01
N PHE A 182 -3.45 3.84 1.25
CA PHE A 182 -2.71 2.68 0.76
C PHE A 182 -2.22 1.79 1.90
N ALA A 183 -1.55 2.37 2.90
CA ALA A 183 -0.99 1.64 4.03
C ALA A 183 -2.08 0.89 4.81
N VAL A 184 -3.19 1.55 5.12
CA VAL A 184 -4.29 0.95 5.88
C VAL A 184 -4.92 -0.21 5.11
N ILE A 185 -5.25 -0.03 3.82
CA ILE A 185 -5.84 -1.12 3.02
C ILE A 185 -4.86 -2.28 2.87
N THR A 186 -3.57 -1.98 2.66
CA THR A 186 -2.52 -3.00 2.54
C THR A 186 -2.37 -3.82 3.81
N LEU A 187 -2.63 -3.26 4.99
CA LEU A 187 -2.56 -3.97 6.27
C LEU A 187 -3.83 -4.78 6.59
N ILE A 188 -4.99 -4.33 6.13
CA ILE A 188 -6.25 -5.07 6.35
C ILE A 188 -6.18 -6.47 5.73
N ILE A 189 -5.63 -6.61 4.52
CA ILE A 189 -5.58 -7.89 3.80
C ILE A 189 -4.76 -8.96 4.55
N PRO A 190 -3.49 -8.73 4.92
CA PRO A 190 -2.73 -9.72 5.69
C PRO A 190 -3.26 -9.90 7.11
N PHE A 191 -3.86 -8.86 7.70
CA PHE A 191 -4.48 -8.95 9.02
C PHE A 191 -5.61 -9.99 9.07
N THR A 192 -6.33 -10.21 7.97
CA THR A 192 -7.32 -11.29 7.86
C THR A 192 -6.72 -12.70 7.81
N GLY A 193 -5.43 -12.83 7.60
CA GLY A 193 -4.71 -14.12 7.56
C GLY A 193 -3.82 -14.39 8.77
N GLY A 194 -3.88 -13.53 9.81
CA GLY A 194 -3.06 -13.61 11.02
C GLY A 194 -2.02 -12.50 11.13
N VAL A 195 -1.62 -12.18 12.37
CA VAL A 195 -0.76 -11.01 12.67
C VAL A 195 0.74 -11.26 12.46
N MET A 196 1.17 -12.52 12.29
CA MET A 196 2.59 -12.89 12.20
C MET A 196 3.37 -12.15 11.11
N SER A 197 2.75 -11.91 9.97
CA SER A 197 3.40 -11.24 8.82
C SER A 197 3.25 -9.71 8.84
N MET A 198 2.55 -9.13 9.80
CA MET A 198 2.20 -7.69 9.80
C MET A 198 3.42 -6.79 9.78
N CYS A 199 4.45 -7.11 10.55
CA CYS A 199 5.68 -6.31 10.59
C CYS A 199 6.38 -6.24 9.23
N ARG A 200 6.39 -7.34 8.48
CA ARG A 200 6.92 -7.40 7.12
C ARG A 200 6.12 -6.50 6.16
N PHE A 201 4.78 -6.51 6.27
CA PHE A 201 3.94 -5.66 5.43
C PHE A 201 4.05 -4.18 5.79
N ILE A 202 4.16 -3.84 7.07
CA ILE A 202 4.40 -2.47 7.52
C ILE A 202 5.72 -1.95 6.96
N ALA A 203 6.80 -2.70 7.12
CA ALA A 203 8.12 -2.34 6.61
C ALA A 203 8.15 -2.29 5.07
N GLY A 204 7.52 -3.27 4.40
CA GLY A 204 7.49 -3.37 2.93
C GLY A 204 6.57 -2.35 2.25
N SER A 205 5.67 -1.69 2.97
CA SER A 205 4.83 -0.62 2.41
C SER A 205 5.56 0.71 2.24
N TYR A 206 6.76 0.84 2.81
CA TYR A 206 7.60 2.05 2.77
C TYR A 206 6.92 3.32 3.37
N VAL A 207 5.60 3.37 3.49
CA VAL A 207 4.83 4.54 3.95
C VAL A 207 5.22 4.96 5.37
N VAL A 208 5.44 3.99 6.26
CA VAL A 208 5.87 4.27 7.64
C VAL A 208 7.21 5.04 7.67
N TYR A 209 8.11 4.76 6.73
CA TYR A 209 9.41 5.44 6.66
C TYR A 209 9.28 6.89 6.22
N ILE A 210 8.33 7.22 5.32
CA ILE A 210 8.03 8.61 4.96
C ILE A 210 7.56 9.36 6.19
N GLY A 211 6.59 8.81 6.93
CA GLY A 211 6.05 9.47 8.12
C GLY A 211 7.09 9.67 9.21
N LEU A 212 7.97 8.68 9.42
CA LEU A 212 9.10 8.82 10.35
C LEU A 212 10.10 9.87 9.89
N TYR A 213 10.46 9.85 8.60
CA TYR A 213 11.39 10.84 8.05
C TYR A 213 10.84 12.26 8.20
N ASP A 214 9.58 12.48 7.83
CA ASP A 214 8.93 13.79 7.93
C ASP A 214 8.87 14.28 9.39
N TYR A 215 8.50 13.40 10.32
CA TYR A 215 8.48 13.70 11.75
C TYR A 215 9.84 14.10 12.30
N PHE A 216 10.91 13.42 11.91
CA PHE A 216 12.27 13.71 12.38
C PHE A 216 12.93 14.86 11.62
N ALA A 217 12.63 15.04 10.33
CA ALA A 217 13.18 16.14 9.53
C ALA A 217 12.67 17.52 9.97
N ASP A 218 11.42 17.58 10.46
CA ASP A 218 10.83 18.82 10.99
C ASP A 218 11.46 19.22 12.35
N LYS A 219 11.97 18.26 13.11
CA LYS A 219 12.78 18.51 14.31
C LYS A 219 14.21 18.79 13.89
N LYS A 220 14.61 20.07 13.85
CA LYS A 220 15.90 20.60 13.39
C LYS A 220 17.17 19.90 13.94
N ASP A 221 17.04 19.01 14.91
CA ASP A 221 18.16 18.35 15.61
C ASP A 221 18.69 17.09 14.90
N LEU A 222 18.07 16.65 13.81
CA LEU A 222 18.45 15.40 13.11
C LEU A 222 18.90 15.61 11.66
N LYS A 223 19.30 16.82 11.27
CA LYS A 223 19.85 17.12 9.91
C LYS A 223 21.11 16.34 9.55
N TRP A 224 21.72 15.63 10.50
CA TRP A 224 22.91 14.80 10.26
C TRP A 224 22.60 13.37 9.80
N LEU A 225 21.33 12.98 9.70
CA LEU A 225 20.88 11.67 9.21
C LEU A 225 20.46 11.65 7.71
N GLY A 226 20.60 12.77 7.01
CA GLY A 226 20.29 12.92 5.59
C GLY A 226 21.50 12.77 4.68
#